data_253997af395fb8e2fd5616319697b9be
#
_entry.id   253997af395fb8e2fd5616319697b9be
#
_cell.length_a   1.000
_cell.length_b   1.000
_cell.length_c   1.000
_cell.angle_alpha   90.00
_cell.angle_beta   90.00
_cell.angle_gamma   90.00
#
_symmetry.space_group_name_H-M   'P 1'
#
loop_
_entity.id
_entity.type
_entity.pdbx_description
1 polymer ?
#
loop_
_entity_poly.entity_id
_entity_poly.type
_entity_poly.pdbx_seq_one_letter_code
_entity_poly.pdbx_strand_id
1 'polypeptide(L)'
;ITFSRGGMITGLVMIFILLAFLYIKSNDTGKAKLKFSVVLIVLAMLGVWMYASFQTGGLINKRYANQDAAGRVKASQFTGRENLADEEIDIFLNNPLLGAGVGKVIEIRESETGKTAASHNEITRMLAEHGALGIIGLLILIFTPFVLYFEYKFNVFLLCFVIFWLLTINHAAMRTAAPAFVYALSLLIIRFESPAKNEK
;
A
#
# COMPACT_ATOMS: atom_id res chain seq x y z
N ILE A 1 -12.32 -3.35 13.34
CA ILE A 1 -11.86 -2.32 12.39
C ILE A 1 -10.43 -1.94 12.78
N THR A 2 -9.46 -2.27 11.94
CA THR A 2 -8.06 -1.91 12.18
C THR A 2 -7.83 -0.49 11.64
N PHE A 3 -7.66 0.48 12.54
CA PHE A 3 -7.32 1.85 12.16
C PHE A 3 -5.81 1.99 11.91
N SER A 4 -5.29 1.24 10.92
CA SER A 4 -3.91 1.40 10.47
C SER A 4 -3.79 2.67 9.63
N ARG A 5 -2.86 3.58 10.00
CA ARG A 5 -2.59 4.80 9.22
C ARG A 5 -2.24 4.47 7.76
N GLY A 6 -1.33 3.52 7.56
CA GLY A 6 -0.93 3.06 6.23
C GLY A 6 -2.10 2.52 5.42
N GLY A 7 -2.93 1.66 6.02
CA GLY A 7 -4.10 1.10 5.35
C GLY A 7 -5.14 2.16 4.97
N MET A 8 -5.35 3.19 5.80
CA MET A 8 -6.26 4.29 5.46
C MET A 8 -5.73 5.13 4.32
N ILE A 9 -4.44 5.51 4.34
CA ILE A 9 -3.83 6.30 3.26
C ILE A 9 -3.90 5.51 1.95
N THR A 10 -3.54 4.23 1.98
CA THR A 10 -3.57 3.36 0.80
C THR A 10 -4.98 3.23 0.23
N GLY A 11 -5.99 3.02 1.08
CA GLY A 11 -7.39 2.95 0.67
C GLY A 11 -7.91 4.26 0.09
N LEU A 12 -7.57 5.40 0.70
CA LEU A 12 -7.96 6.72 0.20
C LEU A 12 -7.35 7.03 -1.17
N VAL A 13 -6.06 6.73 -1.36
CA VAL A 13 -5.38 6.92 -2.65
C VAL A 13 -6.01 6.04 -3.73
N MET A 14 -6.31 4.76 -3.43
CA MET A 14 -6.97 3.86 -4.35
C MET A 14 -8.37 4.37 -4.77
N ILE A 15 -9.19 4.80 -3.78
CA ILE A 15 -10.51 5.37 -4.03
C ILE A 15 -10.40 6.63 -4.88
N PHE A 16 -9.44 7.51 -4.57
CA PHE A 16 -9.23 8.73 -5.34
C PHE A 16 -8.90 8.44 -6.80
N ILE A 17 -8.00 7.50 -7.08
CA ILE A 17 -7.62 7.12 -8.45
C ILE A 17 -8.82 6.56 -9.20
N LEU A 18 -9.60 5.67 -8.55
CA LEU A 18 -10.80 5.11 -9.15
C LEU A 18 -11.83 6.20 -9.48
N LEU A 19 -12.10 7.10 -8.54
CA LEU A 19 -13.03 8.20 -8.73
C LEU A 19 -12.57 9.18 -9.82
N ALA A 20 -11.27 9.51 -9.87
CA ALA A 20 -10.69 10.36 -10.89
C ALA A 20 -10.85 9.74 -12.29
N PHE A 21 -10.56 8.43 -12.43
CA PHE A 21 -10.76 7.72 -13.69
C PHE A 21 -12.22 7.69 -14.11
N LEU A 22 -13.13 7.34 -13.20
CA LEU A 22 -14.57 7.33 -13.47
C LEU A 22 -15.06 8.72 -13.88
N TYR A 23 -14.56 9.78 -13.24
CA TYR A 23 -14.91 11.16 -13.57
C TYR A 23 -14.48 11.55 -14.99
N ILE A 24 -13.25 11.19 -15.39
CA ILE A 24 -12.71 11.47 -16.73
C ILE A 24 -13.51 10.73 -17.82
N LYS A 25 -13.95 9.50 -17.54
CA LYS A 25 -14.67 8.65 -18.50
C LYS A 25 -16.19 8.89 -18.53
N SER A 26 -16.74 9.59 -17.55
CA SER A 26 -18.18 9.81 -17.42
C SER A 26 -18.67 10.98 -18.27
N ASN A 27 -19.89 10.87 -18.79
CA ASN A 27 -20.66 11.99 -19.32
C ASN A 27 -21.15 12.93 -18.20
N ASP A 28 -21.78 14.06 -18.53
CA ASP A 28 -22.15 15.08 -17.54
C ASP A 28 -23.14 14.56 -16.48
N THR A 29 -24.09 13.70 -16.87
CA THR A 29 -25.00 13.03 -15.93
C THR A 29 -24.23 12.08 -15.00
N GLY A 30 -23.27 11.34 -15.53
CA GLY A 30 -22.39 10.46 -14.76
C GLY A 30 -21.51 11.24 -13.77
N LYS A 31 -20.94 12.36 -14.20
CA LYS A 31 -20.16 13.27 -13.33
C LYS A 31 -21.01 13.83 -12.18
N ALA A 32 -22.27 14.19 -12.44
CA ALA A 32 -23.17 14.68 -11.39
C ALA A 32 -23.46 13.58 -10.35
N LYS A 33 -23.79 12.35 -10.82
CA LYS A 33 -23.99 11.19 -9.94
C LYS A 33 -22.74 10.88 -9.13
N LEU A 34 -21.55 10.93 -9.76
CA LEU A 34 -20.29 10.66 -9.09
C LEU A 34 -20.00 11.69 -7.99
N LYS A 35 -20.21 12.99 -8.25
CA LYS A 35 -20.07 14.06 -7.23
C LYS A 35 -21.00 13.79 -6.04
N PHE A 36 -22.26 13.43 -6.30
CA PHE A 36 -23.21 13.09 -5.25
C PHE A 36 -22.75 11.87 -4.43
N SER A 37 -22.26 10.81 -5.11
CA SER A 37 -21.71 9.62 -4.44
C SER A 37 -20.51 9.94 -3.58
N VAL A 38 -19.61 10.83 -4.03
CA VAL A 38 -18.45 11.29 -3.24
C VAL A 38 -18.92 11.98 -1.97
N VAL A 39 -19.91 12.85 -2.04
CA VAL A 39 -20.48 13.52 -0.86
C VAL A 39 -21.02 12.49 0.14
N LEU A 40 -21.79 11.49 -0.34
CA LEU A 40 -22.31 10.42 0.52
C LEU A 40 -21.18 9.59 1.17
N ILE A 41 -20.14 9.26 0.42
CA ILE A 41 -18.97 8.54 0.95
C ILE A 41 -18.28 9.35 2.04
N VAL A 42 -18.06 10.65 1.81
CA VAL A 42 -17.44 11.54 2.82
C VAL A 42 -18.29 11.62 4.08
N LEU A 43 -19.61 11.79 3.95
CA LEU A 43 -20.51 11.80 5.09
C LEU A 43 -20.50 10.48 5.87
N ALA A 44 -20.49 9.34 5.14
CA ALA A 44 -20.40 8.02 5.74
C ALA A 44 -19.06 7.84 6.51
N MET A 45 -17.94 8.28 5.91
CA MET A 45 -16.62 8.22 6.55
C MET A 45 -16.57 9.09 7.81
N LEU A 46 -17.15 10.29 7.80
CA LEU A 46 -17.27 11.14 8.97
C LEU A 46 -18.11 10.47 10.06
N GLY A 47 -19.23 9.86 9.68
CA GLY A 47 -20.08 9.12 10.62
C GLY A 47 -19.34 7.94 11.27
N VAL A 48 -18.61 7.15 10.47
CA VAL A 48 -17.77 6.05 10.99
C VAL A 48 -16.66 6.57 11.91
N TRP A 49 -16.02 7.68 11.54
CA TRP A 49 -15.01 8.31 12.38
C TRP A 49 -15.56 8.78 13.72
N MET A 50 -16.69 9.49 13.71
CA MET A 50 -17.36 9.97 14.93
C MET A 50 -17.77 8.80 15.83
N TYR A 51 -18.40 7.77 15.25
CA TYR A 51 -18.79 6.57 15.98
C TYR A 51 -17.59 5.85 16.59
N ALA A 52 -16.52 5.66 15.82
CA ALA A 52 -15.30 5.01 16.28
C ALA A 52 -14.58 5.84 17.35
N SER A 53 -14.57 7.17 17.23
CA SER A 53 -14.02 8.07 18.26
C SER A 53 -14.80 7.97 19.57
N PHE A 54 -16.12 7.93 19.48
CA PHE A 54 -16.99 7.75 20.65
C PHE A 54 -16.76 6.39 21.32
N GLN A 55 -16.76 5.30 20.55
CA GLN A 55 -16.58 3.94 21.07
C GLN A 55 -15.20 3.72 21.71
N THR A 56 -14.18 4.43 21.25
CA THR A 56 -12.81 4.29 21.77
C THR A 56 -12.46 5.32 22.85
N GLY A 57 -13.41 6.12 23.31
CA GLY A 57 -13.15 7.21 24.26
C GLY A 57 -12.09 8.19 23.76
N GLY A 58 -12.06 8.47 22.45
CA GLY A 58 -11.12 9.39 21.82
C GLY A 58 -9.71 8.83 21.57
N LEU A 59 -9.44 7.55 21.85
CA LEU A 59 -8.11 6.94 21.60
C LEU A 59 -7.72 6.99 20.12
N ILE A 60 -8.67 6.94 19.20
CA ILE A 60 -8.42 7.10 17.77
C ILE A 60 -7.83 8.48 17.50
N ASN A 61 -8.42 9.53 18.01
CA ASN A 61 -7.96 10.91 17.80
C ASN A 61 -6.54 11.08 18.35
N LYS A 62 -6.25 10.56 19.56
CA LYS A 62 -4.91 10.55 20.13
C LYS A 62 -3.90 9.81 19.24
N ARG A 63 -4.29 8.65 18.67
CA ARG A 63 -3.45 7.88 17.75
C ARG A 63 -3.07 8.68 16.50
N TYR A 64 -4.02 9.40 15.89
CA TYR A 64 -3.75 10.22 14.72
C TYR A 64 -3.00 11.51 15.05
N ALA A 65 -3.16 12.05 16.26
CA ALA A 65 -2.35 13.14 16.80
C ALA A 65 -0.95 12.72 17.26
N ASN A 66 -0.52 11.47 16.97
CA ASN A 66 0.76 10.91 17.40
C ASN A 66 0.97 10.89 18.93
N GLN A 67 -0.12 10.68 19.67
CA GLN A 67 -0.11 10.60 21.12
C GLN A 67 -0.24 9.15 21.61
N ASP A 68 0.25 8.89 22.83
CA ASP A 68 -0.02 7.67 23.56
C ASP A 68 -1.42 7.71 24.22
N ALA A 69 -1.81 6.64 24.90
CA ALA A 69 -3.11 6.60 25.60
C ALA A 69 -3.24 7.68 26.69
N ALA A 70 -2.11 8.09 27.29
CA ALA A 70 -2.06 9.16 28.29
C ALA A 70 -2.07 10.59 27.68
N GLY A 71 -2.03 10.72 26.35
CA GLY A 71 -2.01 12.01 25.64
C GLY A 71 -0.62 12.60 25.43
N ARG A 72 0.46 11.88 25.79
CA ARG A 72 1.84 12.35 25.57
C ARG A 72 2.24 12.13 24.13
N VAL A 73 2.92 13.11 23.53
CA VAL A 73 3.42 13.00 22.14
C VAL A 73 4.52 11.94 22.08
N LYS A 74 4.44 11.02 21.13
CA LYS A 74 5.43 10.00 20.88
C LYS A 74 6.66 10.60 20.20
N ALA A 75 7.85 10.17 20.59
CA ALA A 75 9.12 10.65 20.03
C ALA A 75 9.28 10.34 18.53
N SER A 76 8.69 9.23 18.04
CA SER A 76 8.69 8.85 16.63
C SER A 76 7.27 8.65 16.11
N GLN A 77 7.00 9.19 14.92
CA GLN A 77 5.73 8.95 14.21
C GLN A 77 5.64 7.54 13.61
N PHE A 78 6.79 6.95 13.30
CA PHE A 78 6.91 5.68 12.58
C PHE A 78 7.21 4.47 13.48
N THR A 79 7.18 4.67 14.81
CA THR A 79 7.31 3.58 15.80
C THR A 79 8.60 2.75 15.66
N GLY A 80 9.72 3.38 15.33
CA GLY A 80 11.03 2.71 15.17
C GLY A 80 11.22 1.95 13.85
N ARG A 81 10.27 2.05 12.91
CA ARG A 81 10.39 1.41 11.59
C ARG A 81 11.45 2.06 10.72
N GLU A 82 11.73 3.34 10.94
CA GLU A 82 12.83 4.06 10.29
C GLU A 82 14.17 3.41 10.61
N ASN A 83 14.44 3.17 11.89
CA ASN A 83 15.68 2.54 12.30
C ASN A 83 15.86 1.15 11.69
N LEU A 84 14.77 0.38 11.55
CA LEU A 84 14.81 -0.94 10.90
C LEU A 84 15.13 -0.83 9.39
N ALA A 85 14.62 0.19 8.73
CA ALA A 85 14.90 0.43 7.31
C ALA A 85 16.35 0.90 7.11
N ASP A 86 16.86 1.76 7.99
CA ASP A 86 18.25 2.24 7.95
C ASP A 86 19.22 1.07 8.18
N GLU A 87 18.99 0.21 9.17
CA GLU A 87 19.77 -1.02 9.40
C GLU A 87 19.76 -1.92 8.15
N GLU A 88 18.64 -2.08 7.48
CA GLU A 88 18.52 -2.88 6.25
C GLU A 88 19.30 -2.27 5.08
N ILE A 89 19.32 -0.94 4.97
CA ILE A 89 20.13 -0.24 3.98
C ILE A 89 21.63 -0.43 4.28
N ASP A 90 22.05 -0.37 5.54
CA ASP A 90 23.43 -0.60 5.92
C ASP A 90 23.87 -2.05 5.59
N ILE A 91 23.02 -3.03 5.87
CA ILE A 91 23.25 -4.43 5.47
C ILE A 91 23.42 -4.56 3.96
N PHE A 92 22.57 -3.88 3.18
CA PHE A 92 22.68 -3.85 1.72
C PHE A 92 24.00 -3.23 1.25
N LEU A 93 24.39 -2.09 1.82
CA LEU A 93 25.65 -1.41 1.46
C LEU A 93 26.89 -2.27 1.76
N ASN A 94 26.84 -3.11 2.77
CA ASN A 94 27.89 -4.07 3.10
C ASN A 94 27.87 -5.33 2.19
N ASN A 95 26.71 -5.64 1.57
CA ASN A 95 26.52 -6.83 0.73
C ASN A 95 25.77 -6.50 -0.58
N PRO A 96 26.28 -5.59 -1.44
CA PRO A 96 25.47 -4.98 -2.51
C PRO A 96 25.10 -5.94 -3.65
N LEU A 97 25.91 -6.98 -3.92
CA LEU A 97 25.68 -7.86 -5.06
C LEU A 97 24.64 -8.96 -4.78
N LEU A 98 24.84 -9.72 -3.71
CA LEU A 98 24.04 -10.91 -3.40
C LEU A 98 23.16 -10.71 -2.15
N GLY A 99 23.31 -9.59 -1.44
CA GLY A 99 22.67 -9.37 -0.14
C GLY A 99 23.27 -10.27 0.95
N ALA A 100 22.73 -10.15 2.17
CA ALA A 100 23.15 -10.96 3.30
C ALA A 100 22.59 -12.39 3.28
N GLY A 101 21.61 -12.65 2.42
CA GLY A 101 20.87 -13.91 2.32
C GLY A 101 19.50 -13.87 2.97
N VAL A 102 18.63 -14.75 2.50
CA VAL A 102 17.22 -14.83 2.93
C VAL A 102 17.12 -15.11 4.42
N GLY A 103 16.40 -14.25 5.15
CA GLY A 103 16.17 -14.40 6.59
C GLY A 103 17.35 -13.95 7.48
N LYS A 104 18.53 -13.70 6.92
CA LYS A 104 19.73 -13.32 7.68
C LYS A 104 19.62 -11.95 8.35
N VAL A 105 18.82 -11.05 7.82
CA VAL A 105 18.60 -9.71 8.38
C VAL A 105 18.14 -9.78 9.84
N ILE A 106 17.27 -10.75 10.18
CA ILE A 106 16.79 -10.93 11.55
C ILE A 106 17.93 -11.42 12.45
N GLU A 107 18.73 -12.39 11.99
CA GLU A 107 19.86 -12.94 12.75
C GLU A 107 20.95 -11.87 13.01
N ILE A 108 21.28 -11.06 12.00
CA ILE A 108 22.23 -9.95 12.12
C ILE A 108 21.72 -8.94 13.16
N ARG A 109 20.47 -8.52 13.04
CA ARG A 109 19.84 -7.59 13.96
C ARG A 109 19.82 -8.13 15.39
N GLU A 110 19.50 -9.40 15.58
CA GLU A 110 19.51 -10.03 16.89
C GLU A 110 20.91 -10.05 17.51
N SER A 111 21.94 -10.35 16.70
CA SER A 111 23.33 -10.37 17.16
C SER A 111 23.86 -8.98 17.52
N GLU A 112 23.45 -7.92 16.81
CA GLU A 112 23.95 -6.56 17.01
C GLU A 112 23.17 -5.77 18.08
N THR A 113 21.84 -5.95 18.10
CA THR A 113 20.96 -5.12 18.94
C THR A 113 20.19 -5.90 20.01
N GLY A 114 20.28 -7.23 20.00
CA GLY A 114 19.49 -8.11 20.88
C GLY A 114 17.98 -8.11 20.57
N LYS A 115 17.54 -7.56 19.42
CA LYS A 115 16.12 -7.43 19.05
C LYS A 115 15.77 -8.33 17.89
N THR A 116 14.79 -9.19 18.08
CA THR A 116 14.18 -10.04 17.05
C THR A 116 13.01 -9.31 16.38
N ALA A 117 13.26 -8.24 15.64
CA ALA A 117 12.21 -7.50 14.93
C ALA A 117 12.19 -7.90 13.46
N ALA A 118 11.01 -8.22 12.95
CA ALA A 118 10.82 -8.50 11.52
C ALA A 118 10.78 -7.19 10.71
N SER A 119 11.30 -7.23 9.49
CA SER A 119 11.17 -6.13 8.53
C SER A 119 9.70 -5.79 8.27
N HIS A 120 9.42 -4.51 8.20
CA HIS A 120 8.11 -3.95 7.87
C HIS A 120 8.07 -3.27 6.50
N ASN A 121 9.22 -3.12 5.84
CA ASN A 121 9.35 -2.55 4.51
C ASN A 121 9.92 -3.61 3.57
N GLU A 122 9.16 -3.99 2.55
CA GLU A 122 9.59 -5.01 1.61
C GLU A 122 10.72 -4.53 0.71
N ILE A 123 10.77 -3.24 0.40
CA ILE A 123 11.79 -2.68 -0.49
C ILE A 123 13.16 -2.80 0.16
N THR A 124 13.32 -2.30 1.38
CA THR A 124 14.61 -2.36 2.09
C THR A 124 15.00 -3.79 2.42
N ARG A 125 14.02 -4.65 2.75
CA ARG A 125 14.26 -6.09 2.96
C ARG A 125 14.81 -6.78 1.71
N MET A 126 14.22 -6.54 0.54
CA MET A 126 14.67 -7.12 -0.73
C MET A 126 16.09 -6.68 -1.08
N LEU A 127 16.45 -5.44 -0.77
CA LEU A 127 17.82 -4.95 -0.94
C LEU A 127 18.77 -5.68 0.02
N ALA A 128 18.45 -5.72 1.30
CA ALA A 128 19.29 -6.31 2.32
C ALA A 128 19.51 -7.83 2.15
N GLU A 129 18.42 -8.57 1.82
CA GLU A 129 18.50 -10.03 1.68
C GLU A 129 19.04 -10.50 0.33
N HIS A 130 18.78 -9.76 -0.77
CA HIS A 130 19.06 -10.21 -2.14
C HIS A 130 20.01 -9.29 -2.91
N GLY A 131 20.41 -8.15 -2.38
CA GLY A 131 21.31 -7.22 -3.04
C GLY A 131 20.80 -6.72 -4.38
N ALA A 132 21.68 -6.69 -5.37
CA ALA A 132 21.35 -6.29 -6.74
C ALA A 132 20.25 -7.15 -7.39
N LEU A 133 20.17 -8.43 -7.07
CA LEU A 133 19.11 -9.32 -7.53
C LEU A 133 17.75 -8.90 -6.97
N GLY A 134 17.72 -8.41 -5.71
CA GLY A 134 16.54 -7.83 -5.10
C GLY A 134 16.05 -6.57 -5.83
N ILE A 135 16.97 -5.70 -6.24
CA ILE A 135 16.65 -4.51 -7.03
C ILE A 135 16.04 -4.93 -8.38
N ILE A 136 16.67 -5.86 -9.09
CA ILE A 136 16.16 -6.35 -10.38
C ILE A 136 14.76 -6.95 -10.22
N GLY A 137 14.55 -7.78 -9.19
CA GLY A 137 13.25 -8.36 -8.90
C GLY A 137 12.18 -7.31 -8.63
N LEU A 138 12.48 -6.29 -7.81
CA LEU A 138 11.58 -5.17 -7.54
C LEU A 138 11.26 -4.37 -8.81
N LEU A 139 12.25 -4.09 -9.65
CA LEU A 139 12.04 -3.39 -10.91
C LEU A 139 11.11 -4.18 -11.84
N ILE A 140 11.34 -5.50 -11.99
CA ILE A 140 10.44 -6.35 -12.77
C ILE A 140 9.02 -6.29 -12.22
N LEU A 141 8.83 -6.43 -10.90
CA LEU A 141 7.52 -6.37 -10.28
C LEU A 141 6.84 -5.01 -10.48
N ILE A 142 7.59 -3.91 -10.39
CA ILE A 142 7.05 -2.55 -10.58
C ILE A 142 6.68 -2.32 -12.05
N PHE A 143 7.56 -2.66 -12.98
CA PHE A 143 7.36 -2.32 -14.40
C PHE A 143 6.39 -3.23 -15.13
N THR A 144 6.27 -4.51 -14.76
CA THR A 144 5.38 -5.46 -15.44
C THR A 144 3.91 -4.97 -15.51
N PRO A 145 3.28 -4.50 -14.43
CA PRO A 145 1.92 -3.98 -14.52
C PRO A 145 1.80 -2.73 -15.41
N PHE A 146 2.81 -1.87 -15.42
CA PHE A 146 2.79 -0.68 -16.29
C PHE A 146 2.89 -1.05 -17.76
N VAL A 147 3.75 -2.02 -18.13
CA VAL A 147 3.83 -2.53 -19.51
C VAL A 147 2.47 -3.07 -19.93
N LEU A 148 1.85 -3.91 -19.12
CA LEU A 148 0.51 -4.44 -19.38
C LEU A 148 -0.56 -3.34 -19.47
N TYR A 149 -0.49 -2.30 -18.66
CA TYR A 149 -1.41 -1.16 -18.73
C TYR A 149 -1.29 -0.41 -20.06
N PHE A 150 -0.09 -0.19 -20.57
CA PHE A 150 0.11 0.47 -21.87
C PHE A 150 -0.32 -0.38 -23.04
N GLU A 151 -0.21 -1.69 -22.93
CA GLU A 151 -0.68 -2.64 -23.93
C GLU A 151 -2.22 -2.75 -23.95
N TYR A 152 -2.84 -2.80 -22.76
CA TYR A 152 -4.28 -3.01 -22.56
C TYR A 152 -4.94 -1.80 -21.91
N LYS A 153 -4.96 -0.66 -22.57
CA LYS A 153 -5.31 0.70 -22.09
C LYS A 153 -6.67 0.88 -21.37
N PHE A 154 -7.45 -0.16 -21.16
CA PHE A 154 -8.81 -0.05 -20.62
C PHE A 154 -8.99 -0.61 -19.22
N ASN A 155 -7.97 -1.19 -18.61
CA ASN A 155 -8.11 -1.78 -17.30
C ASN A 155 -7.71 -0.80 -16.17
N VAL A 156 -8.69 0.01 -15.73
CA VAL A 156 -8.49 0.93 -14.60
C VAL A 156 -8.17 0.21 -13.28
N PHE A 157 -8.71 -1.00 -13.11
CA PHE A 157 -8.45 -1.79 -11.91
C PHE A 157 -6.98 -2.16 -11.80
N LEU A 158 -6.31 -2.40 -12.93
CA LEU A 158 -4.87 -2.67 -12.98
C LEU A 158 -4.08 -1.55 -12.28
N LEU A 159 -4.30 -0.30 -12.68
CA LEU A 159 -3.61 0.84 -12.07
C LEU A 159 -3.94 1.00 -10.59
N CYS A 160 -5.22 0.85 -10.20
CA CYS A 160 -5.64 0.92 -8.81
C CYS A 160 -4.95 -0.14 -7.94
N PHE A 161 -4.90 -1.38 -8.40
CA PHE A 161 -4.27 -2.47 -7.65
C PHE A 161 -2.75 -2.35 -7.59
N VAL A 162 -2.09 -1.88 -8.67
CA VAL A 162 -0.63 -1.61 -8.64
C VAL A 162 -0.30 -0.57 -7.58
N ILE A 163 -1.01 0.53 -7.55
CA ILE A 163 -0.76 1.60 -6.58
C ILE A 163 -1.07 1.12 -5.16
N PHE A 164 -2.18 0.38 -4.99
CA PHE A 164 -2.48 -0.25 -3.71
C PHE A 164 -1.35 -1.16 -3.25
N TRP A 165 -0.83 -2.01 -4.14
CA TRP A 165 0.29 -2.90 -3.86
C TRP A 165 1.57 -2.13 -3.50
N LEU A 166 1.98 -1.13 -4.29
CA LEU A 166 3.16 -0.28 -4.03
C LEU A 166 3.10 0.38 -2.66
N LEU A 167 1.95 0.93 -2.29
CA LEU A 167 1.75 1.53 -0.98
C LEU A 167 1.79 0.48 0.13
N THR A 168 1.30 -0.73 -0.14
CA THR A 168 1.27 -1.82 0.84
C THR A 168 2.66 -2.35 1.12
N ILE A 169 3.51 -2.59 0.11
CA ILE A 169 4.86 -3.14 0.29
C ILE A 169 5.80 -2.18 1.02
N ASN A 170 5.50 -0.89 1.01
CA ASN A 170 6.28 0.10 1.76
C ASN A 170 6.05 0.03 3.29
N HIS A 171 5.05 -0.69 3.75
CA HIS A 171 4.75 -0.83 5.18
C HIS A 171 4.31 -2.24 5.62
N ALA A 172 4.34 -3.19 4.69
CA ALA A 172 4.03 -4.60 4.97
C ALA A 172 4.87 -5.51 4.08
N ALA A 173 5.48 -6.52 4.68
CA ALA A 173 6.27 -7.49 3.94
C ALA A 173 5.41 -8.34 3.00
N MET A 174 5.90 -8.66 1.80
CA MET A 174 5.24 -9.55 0.83
C MET A 174 5.15 -11.02 1.30
N ARG A 175 5.69 -11.32 2.47
CA ARG A 175 5.55 -12.64 3.12
C ARG A 175 4.11 -13.01 3.46
N THR A 176 3.22 -12.02 3.54
CA THR A 176 1.80 -12.25 3.73
C THR A 176 1.10 -12.45 2.39
N ALA A 177 0.06 -13.28 2.34
CA ALA A 177 -0.67 -13.57 1.12
C ALA A 177 -1.37 -12.32 0.52
N ALA A 178 -1.74 -11.35 1.34
CA ALA A 178 -2.51 -10.19 0.90
C ALA A 178 -1.79 -9.31 -0.14
N PRO A 179 -0.53 -8.87 0.05
CA PRO A 179 0.18 -8.10 -0.97
C PRO A 179 0.38 -8.88 -2.28
N ALA A 180 0.71 -10.17 -2.21
CA ALA A 180 0.87 -11.01 -3.39
C ALA A 180 -0.45 -11.18 -4.15
N PHE A 181 -1.57 -11.36 -3.46
CA PHE A 181 -2.90 -11.44 -4.05
C PHE A 181 -3.29 -10.12 -4.75
N VAL A 182 -3.08 -8.98 -4.09
CA VAL A 182 -3.36 -7.66 -4.70
C VAL A 182 -2.51 -7.43 -5.93
N TYR A 183 -1.24 -7.82 -5.90
CA TYR A 183 -0.38 -7.76 -7.07
C TYR A 183 -0.92 -8.63 -8.22
N ALA A 184 -1.33 -9.85 -7.95
CA ALA A 184 -1.94 -10.74 -8.95
C ALA A 184 -3.20 -10.13 -9.57
N LEU A 185 -4.04 -9.45 -8.78
CA LEU A 185 -5.21 -8.72 -9.30
C LEU A 185 -4.81 -7.59 -10.26
N SER A 186 -3.66 -6.96 -10.07
CA SER A 186 -3.15 -5.94 -10.99
C SER A 186 -2.73 -6.49 -12.35
N LEU A 187 -2.47 -7.79 -12.46
CA LEU A 187 -2.09 -8.47 -13.69
C LEU A 187 -3.28 -9.04 -14.46
N LEU A 188 -4.50 -8.95 -13.93
CA LEU A 188 -5.70 -9.47 -14.60
C LEU A 188 -6.05 -8.64 -15.82
N ILE A 189 -6.28 -9.31 -16.94
CA ILE A 189 -6.80 -8.71 -18.18
C ILE A 189 -8.32 -8.88 -18.19
N ILE A 190 -9.05 -7.78 -18.02
CA ILE A 190 -10.50 -7.77 -18.06
C ILE A 190 -10.92 -7.31 -19.47
N ARG A 191 -11.56 -8.19 -20.23
CA ARG A 191 -12.18 -7.86 -21.52
C ARG A 191 -13.67 -7.64 -21.29
N PHE A 192 -14.14 -6.43 -21.59
CA PHE A 192 -15.58 -6.17 -21.65
C PHE A 192 -16.03 -6.49 -23.07
N GLU A 193 -16.84 -7.52 -23.25
CA GLU A 193 -17.55 -7.75 -24.52
C GLU A 193 -18.56 -6.64 -24.70
N SER A 194 -18.48 -5.91 -25.81
CA SER A 194 -19.57 -5.02 -26.21
C SER A 194 -20.80 -5.87 -26.47
N PRO A 195 -21.99 -5.50 -25.95
CA PRO A 195 -23.21 -6.20 -26.32
C PRO A 195 -23.32 -6.20 -27.84
N ALA A 196 -23.51 -7.39 -28.42
CA ALA A 196 -23.67 -7.55 -29.86
C ALA A 196 -24.70 -6.54 -30.34
N LYS A 197 -24.31 -5.65 -31.28
CA LYS A 197 -25.25 -4.82 -31.98
C LYS A 197 -26.18 -5.80 -32.70
N ASN A 198 -27.42 -5.96 -32.20
CA ASN A 198 -28.45 -6.63 -32.94
C ASN A 198 -28.67 -5.82 -34.21
N GLU A 199 -28.02 -6.24 -35.29
CA GLU A 199 -28.40 -5.79 -36.64
C GLU A 199 -29.79 -6.28 -36.88
N LYS A 200 -30.75 -5.35 -36.88
CA LYS A 200 -32.11 -5.53 -37.45
C LYS A 200 -32.10 -4.99 -38.86
#